data_c0c6c8e493563db4877380b46b49cd4e
#
_entry.id   c0c6c8e493563db4877380b46b49cd4e
#
_cell.length_a   1.000
_cell.length_b   1.000
_cell.length_c   1.000
_cell.angle_alpha   90.00
_cell.angle_beta   90.00
_cell.angle_gamma   90.00
#
_symmetry.space_group_name_H-M   'P 1'
#
loop_
_entity.id
_entity.type
_entity.pdbx_description
1 polymer ?
#
loop_
_entity_poly.entity_id
_entity_poly.type
_entity_poly.pdbx_seq_one_letter_code
_entity_poly.pdbx_strand_id
1 'polypeptide(L)'
;FGHTRTMVTSPVVNPRYSTPDEPPEFMKDYLKGLRLNPDDFHGKVPEIRKAIQKQKRVIGDELGFDFSEFTDDQVSDVLQYDIFPNIFMTIHPERLWIFGPKPHHSDPNKCSFTKWSFQIPSHQVRDESKELELLPGSSFYEQTGSRPEHDIFTREDVVQGRKSLTVTIDQDIHYLNDMQAGMHSKGFDSATLSN
;
A
#
# COMPACT_ATOMS: atom_id res chain seq x y z
N PHE A 1 -25.69 -3.82 -5.62
CA PHE A 1 -24.51 -3.12 -5.08
C PHE A 1 -23.97 -3.96 -3.94
N GLY A 2 -22.67 -4.25 -3.93
CA GLY A 2 -22.04 -5.13 -2.98
C GLY A 2 -20.68 -4.60 -2.53
N HIS A 3 -20.15 -5.26 -1.51
CA HIS A 3 -18.78 -5.07 -1.10
C HIS A 3 -17.90 -5.99 -1.94
N THR A 4 -16.68 -5.57 -2.23
CA THR A 4 -15.71 -6.41 -2.94
C THR A 4 -14.48 -6.68 -2.08
N ARG A 5 -13.80 -7.76 -2.39
CA ARG A 5 -12.52 -8.11 -1.79
C ARG A 5 -11.56 -8.55 -2.89
N THR A 6 -10.38 -7.96 -2.88
CA THR A 6 -9.29 -8.35 -3.77
C THR A 6 -8.05 -8.69 -2.93
N MET A 7 -7.36 -9.75 -3.31
CA MET A 7 -6.05 -10.08 -2.73
C MET A 7 -4.97 -9.80 -3.76
N VAL A 8 -4.01 -8.97 -3.38
CA VAL A 8 -2.83 -8.68 -4.20
C VAL A 8 -1.66 -9.45 -3.62
N THR A 9 -1.27 -10.50 -4.33
CA THR A 9 -0.14 -11.34 -3.91
C THR A 9 1.19 -10.59 -4.05
N SER A 10 2.07 -10.73 -3.06
CA SER A 10 3.40 -10.13 -3.09
C SER A 10 4.47 -11.21 -3.38
N PRO A 11 5.44 -10.95 -4.26
CA PRO A 11 5.50 -9.85 -5.22
C PRO A 11 4.41 -9.97 -6.27
N VAL A 12 3.98 -8.85 -6.81
CA VAL A 12 2.96 -8.84 -7.86
C VAL A 12 3.58 -9.40 -9.14
N VAL A 13 3.45 -10.69 -9.33
CA VAL A 13 3.77 -11.35 -10.60
C VAL A 13 2.46 -11.63 -11.30
N ASN A 14 2.16 -10.86 -12.35
CA ASN A 14 0.99 -11.14 -13.16
C ASN A 14 1.27 -12.37 -14.03
N PRO A 15 0.53 -13.49 -13.89
CA PRO A 15 0.78 -14.69 -14.66
C PRO A 15 0.54 -14.54 -16.17
N ARG A 16 -0.06 -13.42 -16.60
CA ARG A 16 -0.27 -13.09 -18.03
C ARG A 16 0.97 -12.47 -18.68
N TYR A 17 1.97 -12.07 -17.89
CA TYR A 17 3.23 -11.51 -18.37
C TYR A 17 4.38 -12.44 -17.98
N SER A 18 5.47 -12.38 -18.75
CA SER A 18 6.69 -13.10 -18.38
C SER A 18 7.18 -12.66 -17.00
N THR A 19 7.51 -13.63 -16.17
CA THR A 19 8.15 -13.35 -14.88
C THR A 19 9.51 -12.70 -15.14
N PRO A 20 9.82 -11.56 -14.54
CA PRO A 20 11.13 -10.94 -14.67
C PRO A 20 12.21 -11.87 -14.11
N ASP A 21 13.41 -11.85 -14.69
CA ASP A 21 14.54 -12.63 -14.19
C ASP A 21 15.11 -12.08 -12.88
N GLU A 22 14.88 -10.80 -12.61
CA GLU A 22 15.34 -10.11 -11.42
C GLU A 22 14.19 -9.50 -10.62
N PRO A 23 14.35 -9.38 -9.29
CA PRO A 23 13.41 -8.63 -8.47
C PRO A 23 13.29 -7.18 -8.98
N PRO A 24 12.07 -6.63 -9.11
CA PRO A 24 11.89 -5.22 -9.42
C PRO A 24 12.60 -4.31 -8.41
N GLU A 25 13.05 -3.13 -8.82
CA GLU A 25 13.84 -2.24 -7.97
C GLU A 25 13.17 -1.92 -6.63
N PHE A 26 11.86 -1.62 -6.65
CA PHE A 26 11.09 -1.37 -5.42
C PHE A 26 11.07 -2.58 -4.47
N MET A 27 11.24 -3.80 -5.00
CA MET A 27 11.28 -5.02 -4.21
C MET A 27 12.67 -5.27 -3.61
N LYS A 28 13.72 -4.84 -4.27
CA LYS A 28 15.11 -5.02 -3.80
C LYS A 28 15.31 -4.35 -2.45
N ASP A 29 14.85 -3.12 -2.29
CA ASP A 29 14.96 -2.39 -1.02
C ASP A 29 14.09 -3.04 0.07
N TYR A 30 12.90 -3.50 -0.28
CA TYR A 30 12.06 -4.24 0.66
C TYR A 30 12.71 -5.54 1.15
N LEU A 31 13.33 -6.31 0.25
CA LEU A 31 14.06 -7.53 0.60
C LEU A 31 15.25 -7.23 1.52
N LYS A 32 16.04 -6.20 1.21
CA LYS A 32 17.16 -5.76 2.06
C LYS A 32 16.68 -5.41 3.48
N GLY A 33 15.58 -4.69 3.58
CA GLY A 33 14.97 -4.35 4.88
C GLY A 33 14.54 -5.59 5.68
N LEU A 34 14.18 -6.67 5.01
CA LEU A 34 13.93 -7.98 5.63
C LEU A 34 15.22 -8.80 5.83
N ARG A 35 16.39 -8.23 5.60
CA ARG A 35 17.69 -8.94 5.66
C ARG A 35 17.78 -10.11 4.68
N LEU A 36 17.07 -10.00 3.54
CA LEU A 36 17.18 -10.93 2.42
C LEU A 36 18.05 -10.29 1.34
N ASN A 37 18.96 -11.09 0.75
CA ASN A 37 19.75 -10.60 -0.37
C ASN A 37 18.94 -10.69 -1.68
N PRO A 38 18.65 -9.56 -2.38
CA PRO A 38 17.91 -9.60 -3.64
C PRO A 38 18.57 -10.46 -4.73
N ASP A 39 19.89 -10.56 -4.74
CA ASP A 39 20.63 -11.32 -5.76
C ASP A 39 20.37 -12.83 -5.69
N ASP A 40 19.95 -13.34 -4.52
CA ASP A 40 19.60 -14.75 -4.34
C ASP A 40 18.35 -15.16 -5.14
N PHE A 41 17.58 -14.15 -5.62
CA PHE A 41 16.33 -14.34 -6.36
C PHE A 41 16.48 -14.13 -7.87
N HIS A 42 17.69 -13.97 -8.39
CA HIS A 42 17.91 -13.95 -9.83
C HIS A 42 17.45 -15.28 -10.46
N GLY A 43 16.54 -15.19 -11.44
CA GLY A 43 15.89 -16.35 -12.05
C GLY A 43 14.89 -17.10 -11.13
N LYS A 44 14.65 -16.58 -9.91
CA LYS A 44 13.78 -17.21 -8.89
C LYS A 44 12.76 -16.27 -8.27
N VAL A 45 12.37 -15.24 -9.01
CA VAL A 45 11.41 -14.20 -8.52
C VAL A 45 10.13 -14.81 -7.91
N PRO A 46 9.56 -15.92 -8.41
CA PRO A 46 8.41 -16.57 -7.78
C PRO A 46 8.64 -17.08 -6.36
N GLU A 47 9.90 -17.29 -5.94
CA GLU A 47 10.22 -17.77 -4.60
C GLU A 47 10.21 -16.66 -3.53
N ILE A 48 10.25 -15.39 -3.96
CA ILE A 48 10.35 -14.22 -3.08
C ILE A 48 9.21 -14.23 -2.06
N ARG A 49 7.97 -14.51 -2.48
CA ARG A 49 6.82 -14.50 -1.58
C ARG A 49 7.00 -15.44 -0.39
N LYS A 50 7.46 -16.67 -0.63
CA LYS A 50 7.74 -17.64 0.43
C LYS A 50 8.90 -17.22 1.30
N ALA A 51 9.93 -16.61 0.71
CA ALA A 51 11.07 -16.10 1.46
C ALA A 51 10.65 -14.97 2.41
N ILE A 52 9.80 -14.05 1.95
CA ILE A 52 9.23 -12.97 2.78
C ILE A 52 8.43 -13.58 3.95
N GLN A 53 7.52 -14.51 3.68
CA GLN A 53 6.69 -15.17 4.69
C GLN A 53 7.53 -15.82 5.78
N LYS A 54 8.55 -16.58 5.37
CA LYS A 54 9.47 -17.22 6.29
C LYS A 54 10.29 -16.20 7.10
N GLN A 55 10.86 -15.21 6.41
CA GLN A 55 11.76 -14.25 7.05
C GLN A 55 11.02 -13.36 8.05
N LYS A 56 9.83 -12.87 7.72
CA LYS A 56 9.01 -12.09 8.65
C LYS A 56 8.69 -12.84 9.95
N ARG A 57 8.43 -14.13 9.86
CA ARG A 57 8.21 -14.95 11.07
C ARG A 57 9.48 -15.10 11.90
N VAL A 58 10.66 -15.10 11.26
CA VAL A 58 11.95 -15.23 11.96
C VAL A 58 12.32 -13.92 12.68
N ILE A 59 12.13 -12.79 12.02
CA ILE A 59 12.57 -11.49 12.56
C ILE A 59 11.43 -10.65 13.13
N GLY A 60 10.19 -11.16 13.12
CA GLY A 60 9.01 -10.43 13.53
C GLY A 60 9.13 -9.87 14.94
N ASP A 61 9.53 -10.70 15.90
CA ASP A 61 9.72 -10.29 17.28
C ASP A 61 10.74 -9.16 17.44
N GLU A 62 11.83 -9.21 16.64
CA GLU A 62 12.82 -8.14 16.64
C GLU A 62 12.28 -6.82 16.06
N LEU A 63 11.33 -6.93 15.13
CA LEU A 63 10.62 -5.79 14.54
C LEU A 63 9.42 -5.33 15.40
N GLY A 64 9.13 -6.05 16.49
CA GLY A 64 8.01 -5.78 17.37
C GLY A 64 6.67 -6.27 16.86
N PHE A 65 6.64 -7.22 15.91
CA PHE A 65 5.44 -7.81 15.36
C PHE A 65 5.37 -9.31 15.65
N ASP A 66 4.24 -9.77 16.17
CA ASP A 66 3.94 -11.19 16.30
C ASP A 66 3.12 -11.65 15.10
N PHE A 67 3.72 -12.48 14.25
CA PHE A 67 3.07 -13.07 13.09
C PHE A 67 2.64 -14.53 13.31
N SER A 68 2.67 -15.05 14.56
CA SER A 68 2.39 -16.45 14.86
C SER A 68 0.99 -16.88 14.46
N GLU A 69 -0.01 -16.02 14.70
CA GLU A 69 -1.41 -16.28 14.41
C GLU A 69 -1.83 -15.90 12.97
N PHE A 70 -0.92 -15.31 12.17
CA PHE A 70 -1.22 -14.92 10.81
C PHE A 70 -1.10 -16.13 9.87
N THR A 71 -2.00 -16.24 8.91
CA THR A 71 -1.81 -17.14 7.75
C THR A 71 -0.66 -16.65 6.87
N ASP A 72 -0.12 -17.52 6.04
CA ASP A 72 0.97 -17.14 5.13
C ASP A 72 0.58 -15.99 4.20
N ASP A 73 -0.65 -15.99 3.68
CA ASP A 73 -1.17 -14.91 2.85
C ASP A 73 -1.25 -13.60 3.63
N GLN A 74 -1.68 -13.63 4.88
CA GLN A 74 -1.74 -12.44 5.73
C GLN A 74 -0.36 -11.86 6.07
N VAL A 75 0.69 -12.68 6.09
CA VAL A 75 2.06 -12.23 6.36
C VAL A 75 2.68 -11.50 5.17
N SER A 76 2.28 -11.84 3.94
CA SER A 76 2.95 -11.33 2.74
C SER A 76 2.08 -10.48 1.82
N ASP A 77 0.77 -10.69 1.80
CA ASP A 77 -0.09 -10.15 0.77
C ASP A 77 -0.84 -8.90 1.25
N VAL A 78 -1.39 -8.19 0.29
CA VAL A 78 -2.22 -7.03 0.54
C VAL A 78 -3.68 -7.40 0.30
N LEU A 79 -4.52 -7.17 1.30
CA LEU A 79 -5.96 -7.36 1.19
C LEU A 79 -6.63 -6.01 0.97
N GLN A 80 -7.38 -5.91 -0.13
CA GLN A 80 -8.15 -4.72 -0.47
C GLN A 80 -9.63 -5.01 -0.34
N TYR A 81 -10.36 -4.11 0.30
CA TYR A 81 -11.80 -4.19 0.48
C TYR A 81 -12.45 -2.88 0.02
N ASP A 82 -13.41 -3.00 -0.87
CA ASP A 82 -14.32 -1.91 -1.22
C ASP A 82 -15.60 -2.07 -0.41
N ILE A 83 -15.89 -1.12 0.44
CA ILE A 83 -17.10 -1.07 1.25
C ILE A 83 -17.99 0.02 0.70
N PHE A 84 -19.01 -0.39 -0.04
CA PHE A 84 -20.00 0.56 -0.58
C PHE A 84 -20.61 1.42 0.55
N PRO A 85 -20.80 2.75 0.33
CA PRO A 85 -20.66 3.42 -0.97
C PRO A 85 -19.29 4.03 -1.27
N ASN A 86 -18.42 4.27 -0.29
CA ASN A 86 -17.26 5.14 -0.50
C ASN A 86 -16.10 4.88 0.48
N ILE A 87 -15.99 3.67 0.99
CA ILE A 87 -14.83 3.28 1.83
C ILE A 87 -14.01 2.25 1.06
N PHE A 88 -12.73 2.52 0.97
CA PHE A 88 -11.74 1.58 0.46
C PHE A 88 -10.69 1.31 1.54
N MET A 89 -10.40 0.04 1.80
CA MET A 89 -9.41 -0.37 2.80
C MET A 89 -8.30 -1.18 2.14
N THR A 90 -7.08 -0.88 2.54
CA THR A 90 -5.89 -1.66 2.16
C THR A 90 -5.24 -2.16 3.43
N ILE A 91 -5.26 -3.47 3.63
CA ILE A 91 -4.72 -4.14 4.81
C ILE A 91 -3.39 -4.79 4.41
N HIS A 92 -2.33 -4.35 5.06
CA HIS A 92 -1.02 -4.96 5.02
C HIS A 92 -0.74 -5.70 6.33
N PRO A 93 0.25 -6.58 6.39
CA PRO A 93 0.58 -7.29 7.63
C PRO A 93 0.84 -6.39 8.84
N GLU A 94 1.43 -5.20 8.62
CA GLU A 94 1.84 -4.29 9.69
C GLU A 94 0.98 -3.04 9.79
N ARG A 95 0.07 -2.80 8.84
CA ARG A 95 -0.66 -1.53 8.74
C ARG A 95 -2.01 -1.67 8.05
N LEU A 96 -2.87 -0.72 8.34
CA LEU A 96 -4.15 -0.54 7.67
C LEU A 96 -4.26 0.88 7.12
N TRP A 97 -4.59 1.01 5.85
CA TRP A 97 -5.04 2.26 5.27
C TRP A 97 -6.54 2.22 5.01
N ILE A 98 -7.20 3.31 5.36
CA ILE A 98 -8.61 3.52 5.01
C ILE A 98 -8.69 4.79 4.18
N PHE A 99 -9.40 4.71 3.07
CA PHE A 99 -9.64 5.80 2.17
C PHE A 99 -11.13 6.11 2.12
N GLY A 100 -11.47 7.40 2.19
CA GLY A 100 -12.86 7.86 2.14
C GLY A 100 -13.00 9.01 1.15
N PRO A 101 -13.22 8.74 -0.14
CA PRO A 101 -13.62 9.79 -1.08
C PRO A 101 -15.01 10.29 -0.74
N LYS A 102 -15.18 11.60 -0.71
CA LYS A 102 -16.46 12.24 -0.45
C LYS A 102 -16.77 13.26 -1.55
N PRO A 103 -17.87 13.09 -2.29
CA PRO A 103 -18.26 14.03 -3.32
C PRO A 103 -18.48 15.43 -2.75
N HIS A 104 -18.17 16.44 -3.55
CA HIS A 104 -18.55 17.81 -3.21
C HIS A 104 -20.07 17.98 -3.30
N HIS A 105 -20.65 18.78 -2.41
CA HIS A 105 -22.10 18.89 -2.23
C HIS A 105 -22.84 19.47 -3.46
N SER A 106 -22.17 20.23 -4.31
CA SER A 106 -22.80 20.94 -5.45
C SER A 106 -21.97 20.91 -6.75
N ASP A 107 -20.72 20.47 -6.72
CA ASP A 107 -19.85 20.42 -7.89
C ASP A 107 -19.41 18.97 -8.16
N PRO A 108 -19.95 18.33 -9.22
CA PRO A 108 -19.64 16.94 -9.53
C PRO A 108 -18.18 16.72 -9.96
N ASN A 109 -17.44 17.79 -10.26
CA ASN A 109 -16.01 17.72 -10.63
C ASN A 109 -15.08 17.86 -9.43
N LYS A 110 -15.61 17.92 -8.23
CA LYS A 110 -14.83 18.06 -7.00
C LYS A 110 -15.16 16.99 -5.99
N CYS A 111 -14.16 16.59 -5.25
CA CYS A 111 -14.29 15.71 -4.09
C CYS A 111 -13.26 16.07 -3.02
N SER A 112 -13.50 15.64 -1.80
CA SER A 112 -12.47 15.49 -0.80
C SER A 112 -12.05 14.03 -0.70
N PHE A 113 -10.78 13.79 -0.43
CA PHE A 113 -10.23 12.45 -0.29
C PHE A 113 -9.51 12.36 1.04
N THR A 114 -10.01 11.54 1.94
CA THR A 114 -9.40 11.36 3.26
C THR A 114 -8.67 10.02 3.31
N LYS A 115 -7.44 10.03 3.82
CA LYS A 115 -6.66 8.85 4.11
C LYS A 115 -6.41 8.76 5.61
N TRP A 116 -6.76 7.64 6.21
CA TRP A 116 -6.35 7.27 7.56
C TRP A 116 -5.29 6.18 7.47
N SER A 117 -4.21 6.35 8.22
CA SER A 117 -3.16 5.35 8.34
C SER A 117 -3.14 4.85 9.78
N PHE A 118 -3.26 3.54 9.94
CA PHE A 118 -3.17 2.85 11.22
C PHE A 118 -2.02 1.86 11.15
N GLN A 119 -1.30 1.74 12.22
CA GLN A 119 -0.25 0.76 12.40
C GLN A 119 -0.70 -0.25 13.44
N ILE A 120 -0.39 -1.52 13.23
CA ILE A 120 -0.56 -2.54 14.26
C ILE A 120 0.43 -2.23 15.38
N PRO A 121 -0.02 -2.15 16.64
CA PRO A 121 0.88 -1.89 17.76
C PRO A 121 1.96 -2.97 17.83
N SER A 122 3.22 -2.55 17.90
CA SER A 122 4.29 -3.49 18.21
C SER A 122 4.26 -3.82 19.71
N HIS A 123 4.54 -5.06 20.08
CA HIS A 123 4.58 -5.50 21.47
C HIS A 123 5.79 -4.96 22.25
N GLN A 124 6.77 -4.40 21.54
CA GLN A 124 7.93 -3.80 22.17
C GLN A 124 7.66 -2.32 22.48
N VAL A 125 7.77 -1.95 23.75
CA VAL A 125 7.96 -0.55 24.16
C VAL A 125 9.27 -0.13 23.51
N ARG A 126 9.22 0.79 22.58
CA ARG A 126 10.41 1.28 21.89
C ARG A 126 11.40 1.86 22.91
N ASP A 127 12.60 1.35 22.88
CA ASP A 127 13.77 2.08 23.33
C ASP A 127 14.01 3.19 22.30
N GLU A 128 13.67 4.43 22.66
CA GLU A 128 13.82 5.62 21.81
C GLU A 128 15.26 5.84 21.34
N SER A 129 16.23 5.12 21.94
CA SER A 129 17.65 5.19 21.59
C SER A 129 18.06 4.30 20.41
N LYS A 130 17.21 3.41 19.95
CA LYS A 130 17.46 2.59 18.75
C LYS A 130 16.63 3.12 17.61
N GLU A 131 17.26 3.86 16.69
CA GLU A 131 16.73 4.03 15.34
C GLU A 131 16.49 2.65 14.75
N LEU A 132 15.22 2.22 14.71
CA LEU A 132 14.84 1.11 13.86
C LEU A 132 15.14 1.57 12.44
N GLU A 133 16.07 0.91 11.76
CA GLU A 133 16.13 0.96 10.30
C GLU A 133 14.78 0.43 9.80
N LEU A 134 13.90 1.36 9.52
CA LEU A 134 12.56 1.08 9.03
C LEU A 134 12.68 0.32 7.71
N LEU A 135 11.84 -0.67 7.52
CA LEU A 135 11.76 -1.39 6.25
C LEU A 135 11.71 -0.37 5.10
N PRO A 136 12.62 -0.44 4.11
CA PRO A 136 12.61 0.46 2.97
C PRO A 136 11.22 0.49 2.33
N GLY A 137 10.69 1.68 2.05
CA GLY A 137 9.31 1.89 1.64
C GLY A 137 8.34 2.09 2.81
N SER A 138 8.81 2.02 4.04
CA SER A 138 8.04 2.28 5.26
C SER A 138 8.27 3.70 5.82
N SER A 139 8.70 4.65 5.01
CA SER A 139 8.95 6.05 5.39
C SER A 139 7.78 6.77 6.08
N PHE A 140 6.78 6.02 6.48
CA PHE A 140 5.57 6.43 7.16
C PHE A 140 5.59 6.16 8.67
N TYR A 141 6.70 5.68 9.22
CA TYR A 141 6.74 5.17 10.60
C TYR A 141 7.59 6.03 11.51
N GLU A 142 7.36 7.31 11.54
CA GLU A 142 7.61 8.05 12.76
C GLU A 142 6.53 7.64 13.77
N GLN A 143 6.80 6.60 14.53
CA GLN A 143 5.97 6.29 15.70
C GLN A 143 6.31 7.32 16.80
N THR A 144 5.67 8.44 16.73
CA THR A 144 5.81 9.49 17.75
C THR A 144 5.06 9.16 19.04
N GLY A 145 4.36 8.02 19.10
CA GLY A 145 3.48 7.68 20.23
C GLY A 145 2.27 8.61 20.37
N SER A 146 2.21 9.69 19.61
CA SER A 146 1.10 10.64 19.58
C SER A 146 0.34 10.55 18.26
N ARG A 147 -0.94 10.87 18.31
CA ARG A 147 -1.73 11.00 17.08
C ARG A 147 -1.16 12.15 16.25
N PRO A 148 -0.76 11.95 15.00
CA PRO A 148 -0.30 13.01 14.13
C PRO A 148 -1.42 14.05 13.90
N GLU A 149 -1.03 15.30 13.67
CA GLU A 149 -1.97 16.33 13.27
C GLU A 149 -2.62 15.98 11.93
N HIS A 150 -3.87 16.43 11.75
CA HIS A 150 -4.57 16.27 10.50
C HIS A 150 -3.96 17.21 9.46
N ASP A 151 -3.26 16.65 8.47
CA ASP A 151 -2.66 17.40 7.36
C ASP A 151 -3.70 17.58 6.25
N ILE A 152 -3.93 18.82 5.85
CA ILE A 152 -4.90 19.19 4.81
C ILE A 152 -4.15 19.88 3.67
N PHE A 153 -4.28 19.34 2.48
CA PHE A 153 -3.62 19.85 1.28
C PHE A 153 -4.46 19.59 0.03
N THR A 154 -4.05 20.18 -1.07
CA THR A 154 -4.77 20.11 -2.33
C THR A 154 -4.16 19.04 -3.26
N ARG A 155 -4.92 18.64 -4.30
CA ARG A 155 -4.38 17.84 -5.39
C ARG A 155 -3.12 18.47 -5.98
N GLU A 156 -3.11 19.79 -6.15
CA GLU A 156 -1.99 20.51 -6.72
C GLU A 156 -0.70 20.39 -5.88
N ASP A 157 -0.83 20.28 -4.56
CA ASP A 157 0.33 20.05 -3.69
C ASP A 157 0.95 18.67 -3.93
N VAL A 158 0.13 17.66 -4.25
CA VAL A 158 0.61 16.32 -4.63
C VAL A 158 1.25 16.34 -6.01
N VAL A 159 0.58 16.95 -7.00
CA VAL A 159 1.09 17.03 -8.38
C VAL A 159 2.42 17.74 -8.46
N GLN A 160 2.63 18.77 -7.64
CA GLN A 160 3.89 19.50 -7.57
C GLN A 160 4.93 18.89 -6.62
N GLY A 161 4.65 17.75 -6.02
CA GLY A 161 5.55 17.05 -5.11
C GLY A 161 5.78 17.74 -3.77
N ARG A 162 4.92 18.70 -3.39
CA ARG A 162 5.00 19.37 -2.07
C ARG A 162 4.43 18.49 -0.95
N LYS A 163 3.49 17.63 -1.28
CA LYS A 163 2.86 16.66 -0.39
C LYS A 163 2.76 15.32 -1.07
N SER A 164 2.71 14.25 -0.28
CA SER A 164 2.56 12.88 -0.77
C SER A 164 1.60 12.09 0.10
N LEU A 165 0.76 11.29 -0.53
CA LEU A 165 -0.08 10.29 0.13
C LEU A 165 0.54 8.89 0.10
N THR A 166 1.38 8.62 -0.83
CA THR A 166 2.30 7.52 -1.11
C THR A 166 2.54 7.49 -2.62
N VAL A 167 3.63 6.91 -3.06
CA VAL A 167 3.96 6.85 -4.49
C VAL A 167 2.81 6.30 -5.34
N THR A 168 2.16 5.23 -4.90
CA THR A 168 1.05 4.60 -5.63
C THR A 168 -0.17 5.53 -5.74
N ILE A 169 -0.57 6.16 -4.64
CA ILE A 169 -1.74 7.04 -4.62
C ILE A 169 -1.44 8.34 -5.36
N ASP A 170 -0.21 8.85 -5.26
CA ASP A 170 0.20 10.05 -5.97
C ASP A 170 0.13 9.84 -7.50
N GLN A 171 0.50 8.66 -7.99
CA GLN A 171 0.32 8.29 -9.39
C GLN A 171 -1.16 8.35 -9.81
N ASP A 172 -2.05 7.77 -9.02
CA ASP A 172 -3.49 7.81 -9.30
C ASP A 172 -4.02 9.25 -9.31
N ILE A 173 -3.59 10.08 -8.36
CA ILE A 173 -3.98 11.49 -8.27
C ILE A 173 -3.56 12.28 -9.51
N HIS A 174 -2.42 11.99 -10.10
CA HIS A 174 -1.98 12.63 -11.33
C HIS A 174 -2.97 12.41 -12.48
N TYR A 175 -3.54 11.22 -12.61
CA TYR A 175 -4.44 10.84 -13.71
C TYR A 175 -5.90 11.24 -13.50
N LEU A 176 -6.32 11.64 -12.30
CA LEU A 176 -7.75 11.90 -11.99
C LEU A 176 -8.41 12.90 -12.94
N ASN A 177 -7.73 13.98 -13.31
CA ASN A 177 -8.29 14.99 -14.21
C ASN A 177 -8.48 14.45 -15.63
N ASP A 178 -7.53 13.68 -16.12
CA ASP A 178 -7.60 13.09 -17.46
C ASP A 178 -8.69 12.02 -17.52
N MET A 179 -8.83 11.22 -16.47
CA MET A 179 -9.93 10.27 -16.32
C MET A 179 -11.29 10.98 -16.31
N GLN A 180 -11.42 12.06 -15.52
CA GLN A 180 -12.66 12.86 -15.47
C GLN A 180 -12.99 13.46 -16.84
N ALA A 181 -12.00 14.03 -17.53
CA ALA A 181 -12.17 14.54 -18.89
C ALA A 181 -12.59 13.45 -19.88
N GLY A 182 -11.98 12.27 -19.78
CA GLY A 182 -12.35 11.09 -20.57
C GLY A 182 -13.80 10.66 -20.35
N MET A 183 -14.28 10.67 -19.11
CA MET A 183 -15.67 10.35 -18.76
C MET A 183 -16.69 11.37 -19.32
N HIS A 184 -16.28 12.61 -19.58
CA HIS A 184 -17.11 13.63 -20.23
C HIS A 184 -17.02 13.58 -21.77
N SER A 185 -16.22 12.71 -22.34
CA SER A 185 -16.11 12.59 -23.81
C SER A 185 -17.37 11.99 -24.42
N LYS A 186 -17.68 12.39 -25.67
CA LYS A 186 -18.81 11.84 -26.42
C LYS A 186 -18.72 10.34 -26.70
N GLY A 187 -17.51 9.78 -26.62
CA GLY A 187 -17.25 8.35 -26.83
C GLY A 187 -17.33 7.52 -25.54
N PHE A 188 -17.51 8.14 -24.38
CA PHE A 188 -17.67 7.41 -23.14
C PHE A 188 -19.11 6.90 -23.01
N ASP A 189 -19.28 5.60 -23.00
CA ASP A 189 -20.58 4.95 -22.83
C ASP A 189 -20.70 4.36 -21.41
N SER A 190 -19.73 3.55 -21.02
CA SER A 190 -19.70 2.94 -19.68
C SER A 190 -18.29 2.46 -19.31
N ALA A 191 -18.06 2.23 -18.03
CA ALA A 191 -16.88 1.51 -17.57
C ALA A 191 -17.14 0.00 -17.60
N THR A 192 -16.25 -0.75 -18.25
CA THR A 192 -16.28 -2.22 -18.22
C THR A 192 -15.40 -2.72 -17.10
N LEU A 193 -15.99 -3.43 -16.16
CA LEU A 193 -15.24 -4.09 -15.10
C LEU A 193 -14.84 -5.49 -15.58
N SER A 194 -13.60 -5.88 -15.31
CA SER A 194 -13.15 -7.26 -15.54
C SER A 194 -13.84 -8.19 -14.54
N ASN A 195 -14.34 -9.33 -15.04
CA ASN A 195 -14.86 -10.41 -14.22
C ASN A 195 -13.72 -11.19 -13.55
#